data_ed505e0b081bc805c88cdbeb0c8601c1
#
_entry.id   ed505e0b081bc805c88cdbeb0c8601c1
#
_cell.length_a   1.000
_cell.length_b   1.000
_cell.length_c   1.000
_cell.angle_alpha   90.00
_cell.angle_beta   90.00
_cell.angle_gamma   90.00
#
_symmetry.space_group_name_H-M   'P 1'
#
loop_
_entity.id
_entity.type
_entity.pdbx_description
1 polymer ?
#
loop_
_entity_poly.entity_id
_entity_poly.type
_entity_poly.pdbx_seq_one_letter_code
_entity_poly.pdbx_strand_id
1 'polypeptide(L)'
;MNRQEMIQQVKKQLAIDLNCVVTDFDQPGICFCPALDLPGRRPFPRKNPVFDMVTFGMGTIISASERLLPRLRQQLGGLDRDSLWSQPFLCSLGHYFLPDPERLRHLPVPAGVRLEWSAREQIKNLYRIPGFSNALGYDPNAPRPDVLAVSAWSGERLVGMAGASDDCEMLWQVGVDVLPDWRERRLAAALVSQLSSAVLQRGKIPYYGTSSSNLASQRTAYRVGYFPAWVCSYEVSLTIQ
;
A
#
# COMPACT_ATOMS: atom_id res chain seq x y z
N MET A 1 -7.66 5.19 17.44
CA MET A 1 -6.81 6.08 16.62
C MET A 1 -7.71 6.86 15.68
N ASN A 2 -7.64 8.18 15.69
CA ASN A 2 -8.36 9.03 14.74
C ASN A 2 -7.60 9.18 13.42
N ARG A 3 -8.22 9.82 12.43
CA ARG A 3 -7.63 10.01 11.09
C ARG A 3 -6.29 10.75 11.12
N GLN A 4 -6.19 11.81 11.94
CA GLN A 4 -4.98 12.62 12.02
C GLN A 4 -3.81 11.85 12.66
N GLU A 5 -4.10 11.08 13.70
CA GLU A 5 -3.12 10.18 14.34
C GLU A 5 -2.59 9.14 13.35
N MET A 6 -3.47 8.52 12.54
CA MET A 6 -3.05 7.58 11.48
C MET A 6 -2.12 8.24 10.47
N ILE A 7 -2.50 9.43 9.97
CA ILE A 7 -1.69 10.21 9.03
C ILE A 7 -0.29 10.45 9.61
N GLN A 8 -0.19 10.87 10.88
CA GLN A 8 1.09 11.13 11.51
C GLN A 8 1.94 9.86 11.67
N GLN A 9 1.34 8.73 12.03
CA GLN A 9 2.09 7.47 12.11
C GLN A 9 2.61 7.02 10.73
N VAL A 10 1.80 7.16 9.68
CA VAL A 10 2.23 6.83 8.31
C VAL A 10 3.35 7.76 7.84
N LYS A 11 3.27 9.07 8.11
CA LYS A 11 4.35 10.02 7.79
C LYS A 11 5.65 9.68 8.51
N LYS A 12 5.58 9.29 9.78
CA LYS A 12 6.77 8.83 10.54
C LYS A 12 7.42 7.63 9.87
N GLN A 13 6.64 6.63 9.46
CA GLN A 13 7.18 5.46 8.77
C GLN A 13 7.75 5.82 7.40
N LEU A 14 7.05 6.61 6.60
CA LEU A 14 7.55 7.07 5.30
C LEU A 14 8.82 7.91 5.44
N ALA A 15 8.97 8.70 6.51
CA ALA A 15 10.19 9.46 6.78
C ALA A 15 11.40 8.53 6.99
N ILE A 16 11.20 7.43 7.72
CA ILE A 16 12.24 6.39 7.88
C ILE A 16 12.53 5.72 6.52
N ASP A 17 11.50 5.33 5.80
CA ASP A 17 11.64 4.64 4.51
C ASP A 17 12.40 5.47 3.47
N LEU A 18 12.22 6.79 3.49
CA LEU A 18 12.76 7.74 2.49
C LEU A 18 13.99 8.50 2.99
N ASN A 19 14.38 8.33 4.26
CA ASN A 19 15.45 9.08 4.91
C ASN A 19 15.23 10.60 4.86
N CYS A 20 14.04 11.05 5.28
CA CYS A 20 13.68 12.47 5.39
C CYS A 20 13.11 12.78 6.78
N VAL A 21 12.72 14.01 7.04
CA VAL A 21 12.02 14.39 8.26
C VAL A 21 10.52 14.51 8.01
N VAL A 22 9.71 14.25 9.04
CA VAL A 22 8.23 14.21 8.92
C VAL A 22 7.67 15.53 8.38
N THR A 23 8.27 16.66 8.75
CA THR A 23 7.85 18.00 8.33
C THR A 23 8.05 18.28 6.85
N ASP A 24 8.92 17.52 6.15
CA ASP A 24 9.14 17.68 4.70
C ASP A 24 7.87 17.37 3.90
N PHE A 25 6.98 16.50 4.42
CA PHE A 25 5.70 16.24 3.80
C PHE A 25 4.70 17.39 3.90
N ASP A 26 4.90 18.31 4.84
CA ASP A 26 4.01 19.44 5.11
C ASP A 26 4.48 20.74 4.44
N GLN A 27 5.71 20.76 3.94
CA GLN A 27 6.29 21.91 3.22
C GLN A 27 6.10 21.76 1.71
N PRO A 28 5.67 22.81 1.00
CA PRO A 28 5.60 22.77 -0.45
C PRO A 28 6.99 22.64 -1.06
N GLY A 29 7.09 21.89 -2.16
CA GLY A 29 8.35 21.71 -2.89
C GLY A 29 8.85 20.27 -2.89
N ILE A 30 10.12 20.12 -3.27
CA ILE A 30 10.79 18.82 -3.45
C ILE A 30 11.96 18.72 -2.46
N CYS A 31 11.91 17.69 -1.62
CA CYS A 31 13.02 17.31 -0.75
C CYS A 31 13.80 16.16 -1.39
N PHE A 32 15.14 16.29 -1.48
CA PHE A 32 16.03 15.27 -2.04
C PHE A 32 16.87 14.64 -0.94
N CYS A 33 16.70 13.35 -0.73
CA CYS A 33 17.36 12.59 0.32
C CYS A 33 18.19 11.43 -0.26
N PRO A 34 19.34 11.09 0.35
CA PRO A 34 20.05 9.88 -0.01
C PRO A 34 19.23 8.65 0.45
N ALA A 35 19.14 7.65 -0.41
CA ALA A 35 18.48 6.39 -0.07
C ALA A 35 19.39 5.57 0.84
N LEU A 36 18.97 5.42 2.10
CA LEU A 36 19.68 4.65 3.12
C LEU A 36 18.81 3.52 3.64
N ASP A 37 19.43 2.42 4.06
CA ASP A 37 18.74 1.34 4.76
C ASP A 37 18.78 1.59 6.27
N LEU A 38 17.90 2.48 6.72
CA LEU A 38 17.78 2.86 8.12
C LEU A 38 17.12 1.76 8.96
N PRO A 39 17.46 1.61 10.24
CA PRO A 39 16.72 0.76 11.18
C PRO A 39 15.23 1.13 11.21
N GLY A 40 14.36 0.13 11.10
CA GLY A 40 12.90 0.33 11.05
C GLY A 40 12.33 0.69 9.67
N ARG A 41 13.17 0.80 8.64
CA ARG A 41 12.70 0.90 7.25
C ARG A 41 11.92 -0.35 6.85
N ARG A 42 10.79 -0.16 6.16
CA ARG A 42 10.02 -1.30 5.64
C ARG A 42 10.85 -2.10 4.62
N PRO A 43 10.80 -3.44 4.65
CA PRO A 43 11.68 -4.28 3.84
C PRO A 43 11.17 -4.46 2.40
N PHE A 44 10.85 -3.36 1.73
CA PHE A 44 10.57 -3.40 0.29
C PHE A 44 11.87 -3.52 -0.50
N PRO A 45 11.93 -4.43 -1.48
CA PRO A 45 13.07 -4.52 -2.39
C PRO A 45 13.33 -3.19 -3.10
N ARG A 46 14.59 -2.78 -3.18
CA ARG A 46 15.01 -1.61 -3.96
C ARG A 46 15.81 -2.05 -5.17
N LYS A 47 15.52 -1.47 -6.32
CA LYS A 47 16.34 -1.64 -7.53
C LYS A 47 17.56 -0.71 -7.45
N ASN A 48 18.70 -1.14 -7.95
CA ASN A 48 19.89 -0.30 -8.00
C ASN A 48 20.10 0.21 -9.46
N PRO A 49 20.21 1.53 -9.67
CA PRO A 49 20.19 2.61 -8.68
C PRO A 49 18.79 2.82 -8.06
N VAL A 50 18.78 3.18 -6.77
CA VAL A 50 17.53 3.46 -6.06
C VAL A 50 16.96 4.81 -6.51
N PHE A 51 15.66 4.84 -6.73
CA PHE A 51 14.87 6.05 -6.91
C PHE A 51 13.46 5.78 -6.37
N ASP A 52 13.12 6.44 -5.28
CA ASP A 52 11.77 6.42 -4.69
C ASP A 52 11.25 7.86 -4.69
N MET A 53 10.08 8.11 -5.27
CA MET A 53 9.41 9.40 -5.24
C MET A 53 8.04 9.27 -4.59
N VAL A 54 7.79 10.05 -3.56
CA VAL A 54 6.55 10.02 -2.78
C VAL A 54 6.03 11.41 -2.55
N THR A 55 4.75 11.65 -2.89
CA THR A 55 4.02 12.85 -2.48
C THR A 55 3.00 12.48 -1.41
N PHE A 56 3.11 13.13 -0.25
CA PHE A 56 2.15 13.06 0.83
C PHE A 56 1.88 14.49 1.33
N GLY A 57 0.62 14.91 1.28
CA GLY A 57 0.29 16.30 1.64
C GLY A 57 0.80 17.32 0.65
N MET A 58 1.61 18.29 1.11
CA MET A 58 2.13 19.37 0.27
C MET A 58 3.51 19.07 -0.33
N GLY A 59 4.31 18.27 0.36
CA GLY A 59 5.68 17.96 -0.04
C GLY A 59 5.81 16.73 -0.93
N THR A 60 6.86 16.73 -1.76
CA THR A 60 7.31 15.56 -2.51
C THR A 60 8.72 15.22 -2.10
N ILE A 61 8.94 13.97 -1.71
CA ILE A 61 10.24 13.45 -1.30
C ILE A 61 10.80 12.60 -2.44
N ILE A 62 12.04 12.87 -2.83
CA ILE A 62 12.81 12.02 -3.74
C ILE A 62 13.96 11.42 -2.94
N SER A 63 13.88 10.13 -2.67
CA SER A 63 14.94 9.35 -2.03
C SER A 63 15.67 8.54 -3.09
N ALA A 64 16.94 8.81 -3.32
CA ALA A 64 17.68 8.21 -4.41
C ALA A 64 19.12 7.83 -4.03
N SER A 65 19.72 6.94 -4.82
CA SER A 65 21.15 6.65 -4.71
C SER A 65 21.95 7.93 -4.76
N GLU A 66 22.90 8.10 -3.87
CA GLU A 66 23.65 9.35 -3.66
C GLU A 66 24.25 9.93 -4.97
N ARG A 67 24.78 9.04 -5.82
CA ARG A 67 25.34 9.44 -7.14
C ARG A 67 24.34 10.09 -8.10
N LEU A 68 23.04 9.88 -7.89
CA LEU A 68 21.96 10.45 -8.73
C LEU A 68 21.52 11.83 -8.25
N LEU A 69 21.68 12.14 -6.96
CA LEU A 69 21.13 13.34 -6.35
C LEU A 69 21.56 14.66 -6.99
N PRO A 70 22.85 14.89 -7.35
CA PRO A 70 23.25 16.15 -7.99
C PRO A 70 22.48 16.40 -9.29
N ARG A 71 22.38 15.37 -10.15
CA ARG A 71 21.66 15.46 -11.43
C ARG A 71 20.16 15.63 -11.23
N LEU A 72 19.57 14.89 -10.29
CA LEU A 72 18.14 15.01 -9.97
C LEU A 72 17.78 16.39 -9.44
N ARG A 73 18.61 16.97 -8.57
CA ARG A 73 18.41 18.35 -8.09
C ARG A 73 18.48 19.37 -9.23
N GLN A 74 19.44 19.22 -10.13
CA GLN A 74 19.58 20.11 -11.29
C GLN A 74 18.37 20.01 -12.22
N GLN A 75 17.88 18.81 -12.50
CA GLN A 75 16.80 18.57 -13.47
C GLN A 75 15.40 18.81 -12.90
N LEU A 76 15.17 18.51 -11.63
CA LEU A 76 13.84 18.46 -11.02
C LEU A 76 13.62 19.54 -9.96
N GLY A 77 14.68 20.12 -9.40
CA GLY A 77 14.58 21.00 -8.22
C GLY A 77 13.77 22.29 -8.40
N GLY A 78 13.55 22.72 -9.64
CA GLY A 78 12.73 23.90 -9.94
C GLY A 78 11.34 23.60 -10.48
N LEU A 79 10.95 22.30 -10.54
CA LEU A 79 9.65 21.92 -11.09
C LEU A 79 8.53 22.08 -10.06
N ASP A 80 7.36 22.45 -10.52
CA ASP A 80 6.13 22.29 -9.79
C ASP A 80 5.72 20.81 -9.72
N ARG A 81 4.70 20.51 -8.91
CA ARG A 81 4.23 19.15 -8.69
C ARG A 81 3.75 18.46 -9.98
N ASP A 82 2.99 19.15 -10.80
CA ASP A 82 2.39 18.56 -12.01
C ASP A 82 3.47 18.27 -13.05
N SER A 83 4.41 19.19 -13.24
CA SER A 83 5.57 19.01 -14.09
C SER A 83 6.49 17.88 -13.61
N LEU A 84 6.64 17.73 -12.28
CA LEU A 84 7.41 16.65 -11.68
C LEU A 84 6.77 15.27 -11.94
N TRP A 85 5.46 15.15 -11.71
CA TRP A 85 4.74 13.88 -11.92
C TRP A 85 4.48 13.56 -13.40
N SER A 86 4.74 14.50 -14.32
CA SER A 86 4.66 14.32 -15.78
C SER A 86 5.98 13.89 -16.42
N GLN A 87 7.03 13.64 -15.62
CA GLN A 87 8.32 13.25 -16.17
C GLN A 87 8.27 11.91 -16.87
N PRO A 88 8.81 11.76 -18.09
CA PRO A 88 8.66 10.56 -18.93
C PRO A 88 9.40 9.33 -18.39
N PHE A 89 10.33 9.51 -17.46
CA PHE A 89 11.04 8.41 -16.82
C PHE A 89 10.28 7.77 -15.64
N LEU A 90 9.19 8.40 -15.17
CA LEU A 90 8.36 7.83 -14.11
C LEU A 90 7.48 6.72 -14.66
N CYS A 91 7.46 5.62 -13.96
CA CYS A 91 6.59 4.48 -14.28
C CYS A 91 6.00 3.88 -12.99
N SER A 92 5.03 3.01 -13.16
CA SER A 92 4.44 2.26 -12.04
C SER A 92 3.90 3.15 -10.92
N LEU A 93 3.09 4.16 -11.28
CA LEU A 93 2.48 5.06 -10.31
C LEU A 93 1.52 4.29 -9.38
N GLY A 94 1.83 4.31 -8.09
CA GLY A 94 1.03 3.72 -7.04
C GLY A 94 0.22 4.77 -6.27
N HIS A 95 -1.05 4.46 -6.07
CA HIS A 95 -1.94 5.23 -5.18
C HIS A 95 -2.14 4.45 -3.90
N TYR A 96 -1.96 5.10 -2.77
CA TYR A 96 -2.11 4.52 -1.46
C TYR A 96 -3.20 5.20 -0.67
N PHE A 97 -3.98 4.39 0.01
CA PHE A 97 -5.19 4.79 0.71
C PHE A 97 -5.10 4.39 2.18
N LEU A 98 -5.66 5.24 3.04
CA LEU A 98 -5.86 4.97 4.46
C LEU A 98 -7.35 4.92 4.78
N PRO A 99 -7.79 4.12 5.77
CA PRO A 99 -9.16 4.12 6.20
C PRO A 99 -9.48 5.44 6.93
N ASP A 100 -10.66 5.97 6.67
CA ASP A 100 -11.22 7.03 7.47
C ASP A 100 -12.06 6.38 8.60
N PRO A 101 -11.68 6.49 9.88
CA PRO A 101 -12.40 5.85 10.98
C PRO A 101 -13.87 6.23 11.07
N GLU A 102 -14.22 7.45 10.65
CA GLU A 102 -15.60 7.97 10.68
C GLU A 102 -16.42 7.48 9.48
N ARG A 103 -15.77 7.04 8.41
CA ARG A 103 -16.40 6.62 7.15
C ARG A 103 -16.21 5.15 6.82
N LEU A 104 -15.41 4.44 7.60
CA LEU A 104 -15.17 3.02 7.39
C LEU A 104 -16.50 2.26 7.53
N ARG A 105 -16.89 1.56 6.48
CA ARG A 105 -18.17 0.87 6.39
C ARG A 105 -18.00 -0.61 6.69
N HIS A 106 -18.84 -1.12 7.57
CA HIS A 106 -18.99 -2.57 7.70
C HIS A 106 -19.92 -3.07 6.58
N LEU A 107 -19.35 -3.66 5.54
CA LEU A 107 -20.09 -4.09 4.35
C LEU A 107 -20.48 -5.57 4.49
N PRO A 108 -21.75 -5.93 4.21
CA PRO A 108 -22.19 -7.31 4.24
C PRO A 108 -21.59 -8.10 3.09
N VAL A 109 -21.35 -9.38 3.32
CA VAL A 109 -21.00 -10.32 2.25
C VAL A 109 -22.24 -10.69 1.44
N PRO A 110 -22.07 -11.04 0.15
CA PRO A 110 -23.18 -11.54 -0.67
C PRO A 110 -23.84 -12.78 -0.06
N ALA A 111 -25.13 -12.96 -0.34
CA ALA A 111 -25.86 -14.15 0.12
C ALA A 111 -25.20 -15.45 -0.38
N GLY A 112 -25.19 -16.47 0.46
CA GLY A 112 -24.57 -17.77 0.16
C GLY A 112 -23.04 -17.80 0.27
N VAL A 113 -22.43 -16.70 0.76
CA VAL A 113 -21.00 -16.65 1.03
C VAL A 113 -20.73 -16.78 2.52
N ARG A 114 -19.89 -17.75 2.88
CA ARG A 114 -19.36 -17.96 4.23
C ARG A 114 -17.94 -17.39 4.32
N LEU A 115 -17.61 -16.75 5.44
CA LEU A 115 -16.26 -16.24 5.70
C LEU A 115 -15.51 -17.17 6.66
N GLU A 116 -14.22 -17.37 6.37
CA GLU A 116 -13.28 -18.05 7.26
C GLU A 116 -12.06 -17.15 7.51
N TRP A 117 -11.63 -17.08 8.77
CA TRP A 117 -10.48 -16.33 9.18
C TRP A 117 -9.27 -17.24 9.38
N SER A 118 -8.11 -16.77 8.94
CA SER A 118 -6.84 -17.46 9.13
C SER A 118 -5.82 -16.47 9.70
N ALA A 119 -5.16 -16.85 10.79
CA ALA A 119 -4.04 -16.12 11.38
C ALA A 119 -2.73 -16.81 11.01
N ARG A 120 -1.60 -16.14 11.26
CA ARG A 120 -0.21 -16.53 10.86
C ARG A 120 -0.01 -18.01 10.53
N GLU A 121 -0.21 -18.90 11.51
CA GLU A 121 0.08 -20.33 11.32
C GLU A 121 -0.86 -21.02 10.35
N GLN A 122 -2.12 -20.61 10.34
CA GLN A 122 -3.15 -21.17 9.47
C GLN A 122 -3.05 -20.69 8.02
N ILE A 123 -2.48 -19.50 7.79
CA ILE A 123 -2.29 -18.91 6.45
C ILE A 123 -1.45 -19.81 5.56
N LYS A 124 -0.47 -20.54 6.11
CA LYS A 124 0.38 -21.48 5.37
C LYS A 124 -0.44 -22.55 4.62
N ASN A 125 -1.61 -22.91 5.15
CA ASN A 125 -2.51 -23.85 4.47
C ASN A 125 -3.16 -23.25 3.22
N LEU A 126 -3.36 -21.92 3.20
CA LEU A 126 -3.90 -21.19 2.07
C LEU A 126 -2.89 -21.06 0.91
N TYR A 127 -1.60 -21.18 1.18
CA TYR A 127 -0.54 -21.12 0.14
C TYR A 127 -0.62 -22.26 -0.88
N ARG A 128 -1.40 -23.29 -0.60
CA ARG A 128 -1.67 -24.39 -1.54
C ARG A 128 -2.74 -24.04 -2.58
N ILE A 129 -3.46 -22.94 -2.39
CA ILE A 129 -4.57 -22.51 -3.24
C ILE A 129 -4.09 -21.33 -4.10
N PRO A 130 -3.84 -21.53 -5.40
CA PRO A 130 -3.35 -20.48 -6.29
C PRO A 130 -4.44 -19.45 -6.62
N GLY A 131 -4.03 -18.29 -7.17
CA GLY A 131 -4.94 -17.31 -7.73
C GLY A 131 -5.31 -16.14 -6.82
N PHE A 132 -4.66 -16.01 -5.66
CA PHE A 132 -4.92 -14.96 -4.67
C PHE A 132 -3.64 -14.18 -4.32
N SER A 133 -2.81 -13.88 -5.33
CA SER A 133 -1.47 -13.27 -5.17
C SER A 133 -1.47 -11.79 -4.78
N ASN A 134 -2.61 -11.10 -4.84
CA ASN A 134 -2.73 -9.79 -4.22
C ASN A 134 -3.12 -9.89 -2.75
N ALA A 135 -3.88 -10.93 -2.37
CA ALA A 135 -4.27 -11.16 -0.99
C ALA A 135 -3.15 -11.77 -0.13
N LEU A 136 -2.31 -12.63 -0.71
CA LEU A 136 -1.23 -13.35 -0.01
C LEU A 136 0.09 -13.25 -0.79
N GLY A 137 1.19 -13.15 -0.05
CA GLY A 137 2.55 -13.18 -0.60
C GLY A 137 3.04 -14.58 -1.00
N TYR A 138 2.40 -15.64 -0.52
CA TYR A 138 2.78 -17.05 -0.77
C TYR A 138 4.20 -17.44 -0.35
N ASP A 139 4.83 -16.64 0.48
CA ASP A 139 6.17 -16.92 1.02
C ASP A 139 6.14 -16.88 2.55
N PRO A 140 6.26 -18.03 3.23
CA PRO A 140 6.27 -18.10 4.68
C PRO A 140 7.50 -17.43 5.32
N ASN A 141 8.54 -17.16 4.54
CA ASN A 141 9.80 -16.55 4.97
C ASN A 141 9.93 -15.10 4.47
N ALA A 142 8.87 -14.55 3.87
CA ALA A 142 8.91 -13.18 3.39
C ALA A 142 9.26 -12.20 4.53
N PRO A 143 10.07 -11.19 4.27
CA PRO A 143 10.40 -10.16 5.26
C PRO A 143 9.16 -9.34 5.69
N ARG A 144 8.06 -9.44 4.91
CA ARG A 144 6.73 -8.91 5.20
C ARG A 144 5.74 -10.08 5.17
N PRO A 145 5.65 -10.84 6.28
CA PRO A 145 4.85 -12.06 6.29
C PRO A 145 3.35 -11.75 6.26
N ASP A 146 2.59 -12.63 5.64
CA ASP A 146 1.13 -12.63 5.76
C ASP A 146 0.73 -12.96 7.21
N VAL A 147 -0.11 -12.14 7.83
CA VAL A 147 -0.43 -12.27 9.27
C VAL A 147 -1.91 -12.47 9.56
N LEU A 148 -2.77 -12.07 8.65
CA LEU A 148 -4.21 -12.21 8.79
C LEU A 148 -4.85 -12.35 7.41
N ALA A 149 -5.75 -13.29 7.24
CA ALA A 149 -6.54 -13.45 6.03
C ALA A 149 -8.00 -13.75 6.35
N VAL A 150 -8.88 -13.30 5.45
CA VAL A 150 -10.29 -13.67 5.42
C VAL A 150 -10.61 -14.25 4.05
N SER A 151 -11.09 -15.49 4.05
CA SER A 151 -11.44 -16.27 2.87
C SER A 151 -12.96 -16.30 2.71
N ALA A 152 -13.45 -16.12 1.48
CA ALA A 152 -14.87 -16.17 1.12
C ALA A 152 -15.18 -17.46 0.37
N TRP A 153 -16.09 -18.27 0.89
CA TRP A 153 -16.48 -19.57 0.35
C TRP A 153 -17.93 -19.57 -0.11
N SER A 154 -18.16 -20.11 -1.30
CA SER A 154 -19.52 -20.46 -1.80
C SER A 154 -19.60 -21.97 -1.92
N GLY A 155 -20.33 -22.63 -1.02
CA GLY A 155 -20.20 -24.06 -0.82
C GLY A 155 -18.76 -24.44 -0.47
N GLU A 156 -18.19 -25.38 -1.21
CA GLU A 156 -16.80 -25.85 -1.07
C GLU A 156 -15.77 -25.03 -1.90
N ARG A 157 -16.22 -24.05 -2.67
CA ARG A 157 -15.36 -23.27 -3.57
C ARG A 157 -14.92 -21.98 -2.90
N LEU A 158 -13.60 -21.74 -2.84
CA LEU A 158 -13.02 -20.46 -2.47
C LEU A 158 -13.23 -19.46 -3.63
N VAL A 159 -13.92 -18.36 -3.38
CA VAL A 159 -14.33 -17.39 -4.41
C VAL A 159 -13.72 -16.00 -4.24
N GLY A 160 -13.15 -15.73 -3.09
CA GLY A 160 -12.43 -14.48 -2.82
C GLY A 160 -11.61 -14.56 -1.55
N MET A 161 -10.60 -13.73 -1.44
CA MET A 161 -9.73 -13.65 -0.26
C MET A 161 -9.22 -12.22 -0.10
N ALA A 162 -9.16 -11.74 1.13
CA ALA A 162 -8.36 -10.59 1.48
C ALA A 162 -7.33 -10.98 2.54
N GLY A 163 -6.13 -10.45 2.42
CA GLY A 163 -5.03 -10.72 3.34
C GLY A 163 -4.31 -9.44 3.76
N ALA A 164 -3.62 -9.51 4.88
CA ALA A 164 -2.80 -8.44 5.41
C ALA A 164 -1.39 -8.93 5.68
N SER A 165 -0.38 -8.20 5.20
CA SER A 165 1.03 -8.41 5.53
C SER A 165 1.49 -7.47 6.63
N ASP A 166 2.39 -7.96 7.48
CA ASP A 166 3.03 -7.20 8.58
C ASP A 166 4.25 -6.45 8.01
N ASP A 167 4.03 -5.24 7.54
CA ASP A 167 5.07 -4.48 6.85
C ASP A 167 6.02 -3.74 7.80
N CYS A 168 5.52 -3.34 8.96
CA CYS A 168 6.26 -2.75 10.07
C CYS A 168 5.37 -2.69 11.32
N GLU A 169 5.93 -2.21 12.42
CA GLU A 169 5.25 -2.18 13.72
C GLU A 169 3.80 -1.67 13.66
N MET A 170 3.52 -0.64 12.87
CA MET A 170 2.17 -0.02 12.82
C MET A 170 1.39 -0.30 11.55
N LEU A 171 2.05 -0.58 10.41
CA LEU A 171 1.40 -0.62 9.11
C LEU A 171 1.26 -2.04 8.57
N TRP A 172 0.02 -2.43 8.28
CA TRP A 172 -0.30 -3.68 7.62
C TRP A 172 -0.89 -3.41 6.23
N GLN A 173 -0.23 -3.93 5.19
CA GLN A 173 -0.74 -3.78 3.82
C GLN A 173 -1.91 -4.73 3.57
N VAL A 174 -2.99 -4.21 3.03
CA VAL A 174 -4.19 -4.99 2.69
C VAL A 174 -4.23 -5.24 1.18
N GLY A 175 -4.38 -6.50 0.82
CA GLY A 175 -4.61 -6.95 -0.55
C GLY A 175 -5.89 -7.78 -0.67
N VAL A 176 -6.44 -7.88 -1.87
CA VAL A 176 -7.68 -8.63 -2.12
C VAL A 176 -7.72 -9.22 -3.53
N ASP A 177 -8.20 -10.43 -3.64
CA ASP A 177 -8.55 -11.09 -4.90
C ASP A 177 -9.97 -11.64 -4.86
N VAL A 178 -10.65 -11.57 -5.99
CA VAL A 178 -11.96 -12.19 -6.21
C VAL A 178 -11.96 -12.87 -7.57
N LEU A 179 -12.40 -14.11 -7.63
CA LEU A 179 -12.49 -14.87 -8.87
C LEU A 179 -13.33 -14.14 -9.92
N PRO A 180 -13.01 -14.28 -11.21
CA PRO A 180 -13.67 -13.52 -12.29
C PRO A 180 -15.19 -13.60 -12.28
N ASP A 181 -15.75 -14.80 -12.07
CA ASP A 181 -17.19 -15.07 -12.04
C ASP A 181 -17.89 -14.57 -10.76
N TRP A 182 -17.12 -14.09 -9.78
CA TRP A 182 -17.62 -13.50 -8.52
C TRP A 182 -17.38 -11.98 -8.45
N ARG A 183 -16.81 -11.39 -9.49
CA ARG A 183 -16.64 -9.94 -9.58
C ARG A 183 -17.99 -9.23 -9.69
N GLU A 184 -17.99 -7.91 -9.51
CA GLU A 184 -19.18 -7.04 -9.56
C GLU A 184 -20.26 -7.30 -8.49
N ARG A 185 -20.08 -8.33 -7.66
CA ARG A 185 -20.98 -8.66 -6.54
C ARG A 185 -20.62 -7.97 -5.23
N ARG A 186 -19.72 -6.95 -5.26
CA ARG A 186 -19.21 -6.20 -4.08
C ARG A 186 -18.43 -7.07 -3.09
N LEU A 187 -18.05 -8.29 -3.42
CA LEU A 187 -17.35 -9.21 -2.53
C LEU A 187 -15.98 -8.66 -2.09
N ALA A 188 -15.19 -8.09 -3.02
CA ALA A 188 -13.90 -7.48 -2.68
C ALA A 188 -14.05 -6.37 -1.62
N ALA A 189 -15.05 -5.49 -1.78
CA ALA A 189 -15.29 -4.43 -0.81
C ALA A 189 -15.72 -4.97 0.55
N ALA A 190 -16.55 -6.02 0.59
CA ALA A 190 -16.92 -6.68 1.83
C ALA A 190 -15.71 -7.30 2.54
N LEU A 191 -14.85 -8.02 1.81
CA LEU A 191 -13.63 -8.64 2.36
C LEU A 191 -12.65 -7.59 2.90
N VAL A 192 -12.36 -6.53 2.13
CA VAL A 192 -11.49 -5.43 2.57
C VAL A 192 -12.07 -4.73 3.79
N SER A 193 -13.39 -4.50 3.83
CA SER A 193 -14.09 -3.90 4.97
C SER A 193 -13.90 -4.72 6.25
N GLN A 194 -14.14 -6.03 6.18
CA GLN A 194 -13.98 -6.95 7.31
C GLN A 194 -12.54 -7.01 7.79
N LEU A 195 -11.60 -7.19 6.86
CA LEU A 195 -10.17 -7.27 7.18
C LEU A 195 -9.66 -5.97 7.81
N SER A 196 -10.02 -4.82 7.24
CA SER A 196 -9.59 -3.51 7.75
C SER A 196 -10.08 -3.27 9.18
N SER A 197 -11.33 -3.62 9.46
CA SER A 197 -11.88 -3.54 10.82
C SER A 197 -11.10 -4.44 11.80
N ALA A 198 -10.76 -5.66 11.38
CA ALA A 198 -10.00 -6.59 12.21
C ALA A 198 -8.55 -6.15 12.44
N VAL A 199 -7.93 -5.46 11.47
CA VAL A 199 -6.59 -4.86 11.61
C VAL A 199 -6.61 -3.70 12.60
N LEU A 200 -7.61 -2.79 12.47
CA LEU A 200 -7.77 -1.65 13.39
C LEU A 200 -8.04 -2.09 14.83
N GLN A 201 -8.83 -3.15 15.04
CA GLN A 201 -9.07 -3.73 16.37
C GLN A 201 -7.79 -4.26 17.03
N ARG A 202 -6.76 -4.59 16.24
CA ARG A 202 -5.43 -5.00 16.71
C ARG A 202 -4.50 -3.82 16.97
N GLY A 203 -4.99 -2.59 16.85
CA GLY A 203 -4.20 -1.37 17.01
C GLY A 203 -3.26 -1.07 15.85
N LYS A 204 -3.42 -1.76 14.70
CA LYS A 204 -2.62 -1.55 13.50
C LYS A 204 -3.36 -0.68 12.49
N ILE A 205 -2.63 -0.08 11.57
CA ILE A 205 -3.16 0.77 10.52
C ILE A 205 -3.18 -0.05 9.22
N PRO A 206 -4.37 -0.43 8.72
CA PRO A 206 -4.45 -1.06 7.42
C PRO A 206 -4.23 0.01 6.33
N TYR A 207 -3.36 -0.24 5.38
CA TYR A 207 -3.21 0.60 4.21
C TYR A 207 -3.40 -0.21 2.92
N TYR A 208 -3.96 0.44 1.91
CA TYR A 208 -4.34 -0.21 0.67
C TYR A 208 -3.62 0.45 -0.51
N GLY A 209 -2.82 -0.33 -1.24
CA GLY A 209 -2.05 0.16 -2.38
C GLY A 209 -2.59 -0.39 -3.69
N THR A 210 -2.59 0.44 -4.75
CA THR A 210 -2.97 0.00 -6.09
C THR A 210 -2.34 0.88 -7.17
N SER A 211 -2.11 0.32 -8.36
CA SER A 211 -1.64 1.12 -9.49
C SER A 211 -2.67 2.17 -9.91
N SER A 212 -2.20 3.26 -10.50
CA SER A 212 -3.05 4.36 -11.00
C SER A 212 -4.06 3.91 -12.06
N SER A 213 -3.75 2.88 -12.83
CA SER A 213 -4.62 2.31 -13.86
C SER A 213 -5.65 1.32 -13.34
N ASN A 214 -5.52 0.81 -12.11
CA ASN A 214 -6.46 -0.17 -11.54
C ASN A 214 -7.66 0.51 -10.88
N LEU A 215 -8.58 1.03 -11.71
CA LEU A 215 -9.77 1.74 -11.26
C LEU A 215 -10.72 0.86 -10.43
N ALA A 216 -10.76 -0.45 -10.69
CA ALA A 216 -11.62 -1.37 -9.93
C ALA A 216 -11.15 -1.46 -8.47
N SER A 217 -9.84 -1.54 -8.25
CA SER A 217 -9.22 -1.55 -6.94
C SER A 217 -9.44 -0.22 -6.20
N GLN A 218 -9.24 0.91 -6.88
CA GLN A 218 -9.49 2.25 -6.30
C GLN A 218 -10.96 2.41 -5.87
N ARG A 219 -11.92 2.00 -6.72
CA ARG A 219 -13.36 2.00 -6.38
C ARG A 219 -13.66 1.13 -5.16
N THR A 220 -12.91 0.02 -4.98
CA THR A 220 -13.05 -0.84 -3.80
C THR A 220 -12.62 -0.08 -2.54
N ALA A 221 -11.46 0.58 -2.56
CA ALA A 221 -10.98 1.41 -1.45
C ALA A 221 -12.00 2.51 -1.06
N TYR A 222 -12.45 3.31 -2.03
CA TYR A 222 -13.46 4.35 -1.77
C TYR A 222 -14.78 3.81 -1.21
N ARG A 223 -15.24 2.66 -1.71
CA ARG A 223 -16.49 2.06 -1.25
C ARG A 223 -16.43 1.61 0.19
N VAL A 224 -15.29 1.15 0.64
CA VAL A 224 -15.03 0.74 2.03
C VAL A 224 -14.93 1.94 2.97
N GLY A 225 -14.60 3.13 2.46
CA GLY A 225 -14.42 4.34 3.26
C GLY A 225 -12.95 4.71 3.44
N TYR A 226 -12.09 4.27 2.54
CA TYR A 226 -10.73 4.74 2.47
C TYR A 226 -10.64 6.09 1.74
N PHE A 227 -9.63 6.88 2.07
CA PHE A 227 -9.29 8.12 1.37
C PHE A 227 -7.89 8.02 0.76
N PRO A 228 -7.60 8.72 -0.36
CA PRO A 228 -6.27 8.77 -0.92
C PRO A 228 -5.33 9.51 0.03
N ALA A 229 -4.19 8.91 0.35
CA ALA A 229 -3.24 9.44 1.32
C ALA A 229 -1.92 9.85 0.69
N TRP A 230 -1.31 8.99 -0.11
CA TRP A 230 -0.09 9.34 -0.84
C TRP A 230 -0.03 8.65 -2.21
N VAL A 231 0.82 9.20 -3.07
CA VAL A 231 1.21 8.63 -4.35
C VAL A 231 2.71 8.36 -4.35
N CYS A 232 3.12 7.33 -5.07
CA CYS A 232 4.53 7.01 -5.20
C CYS A 232 4.88 6.51 -6.60
N SER A 233 6.15 6.61 -6.93
CA SER A 233 6.80 5.88 -8.02
C SER A 233 8.09 5.28 -7.47
N TYR A 234 8.20 3.96 -7.52
CA TYR A 234 9.39 3.19 -7.10
C TYR A 234 10.16 2.59 -8.28
N GLU A 235 9.69 2.86 -9.48
CA GLU A 235 10.33 2.40 -10.70
C GLU A 235 10.56 3.57 -11.62
N VAL A 236 11.80 3.70 -12.07
CA VAL A 236 12.18 4.67 -13.10
C VAL A 236 12.82 3.94 -14.24
N SER A 237 12.42 4.28 -15.46
CA SER A 237 13.14 3.90 -16.66
C SER A 237 14.26 4.92 -16.88
N LEU A 238 15.26 4.91 -15.99
CA LEU A 238 16.44 5.76 -16.17
C LEU A 238 17.33 5.14 -17.24
N THR A 239 17.08 5.44 -18.48
CA THR A 239 18.15 5.44 -19.50
C THR A 239 19.03 6.64 -19.15
N ILE A 240 19.92 6.47 -18.18
CA ILE A 240 20.92 7.49 -17.82
C ILE A 240 21.99 7.39 -18.89
N GLN A 241 21.87 8.18 -19.95
CA GLN A 241 22.98 8.52 -20.83
C GLN A 241 23.92 9.48 -20.13
#